data_32723b338c5057d2953422f2a7f5a011
#
_entry.id   32723b338c5057d2953422f2a7f5a011
#
_cell.length_a   1.000
_cell.length_b   1.000
_cell.length_c   1.000
_cell.angle_alpha   90.00
_cell.angle_beta   90.00
_cell.angle_gamma   90.00
#
_symmetry.space_group_name_H-M   'P 1'
#
loop_
_entity.id
_entity.type
_entity.pdbx_description
1 polymer ?
#
loop_
_entity_poly.entity_id
_entity_poly.type
_entity_poly.pdbx_seq_one_letter_code
_entity_poly.pdbx_strand_id
1 'polypeptide(L)'
;MKVEKTAVYLLLLVLVTVMVSGHVWGQSDAPGTQLRRVVPPDTETMVSSASRWRYREGEGQRQCSPNGNRVLELVSPPKHGTVRFVDADLGIPKGSGCINSVYGKAVLYRPNPGFVGKDRFTYNVPVDPMAFEHLGRPPGPWTVFITVREKN
;
A
#
# COMPACT_ATOMS: atom_id res chain seq x y z
N MET A 1 -6.49 -34.09 -58.63
CA MET A 1 -6.10 -32.90 -57.86
C MET A 1 -7.09 -32.65 -56.76
N LYS A 2 -6.99 -33.39 -55.65
CA LYS A 2 -7.89 -33.23 -54.47
C LYS A 2 -7.13 -33.03 -53.14
N VAL A 3 -5.88 -32.60 -53.19
CA VAL A 3 -4.99 -32.56 -52.02
C VAL A 3 -4.87 -31.16 -51.41
N GLU A 4 -5.27 -30.13 -52.13
CA GLU A 4 -5.04 -28.75 -51.66
C GLU A 4 -6.04 -28.23 -50.63
N LYS A 5 -7.25 -28.74 -50.59
CA LYS A 5 -8.26 -28.21 -49.66
C LYS A 5 -8.07 -28.66 -48.21
N THR A 6 -7.54 -29.84 -47.98
CA THR A 6 -7.26 -30.37 -46.63
C THR A 6 -6.07 -29.68 -45.96
N ALA A 7 -5.05 -29.31 -46.71
CA ALA A 7 -3.88 -28.62 -46.21
C ALA A 7 -4.21 -27.19 -45.77
N VAL A 8 -5.10 -26.49 -46.48
CA VAL A 8 -5.54 -25.14 -46.15
C VAL A 8 -6.37 -25.14 -44.86
N TYR A 9 -7.23 -26.16 -44.67
CA TYR A 9 -8.03 -26.29 -43.44
C TYR A 9 -7.17 -26.59 -42.20
N LEU A 10 -6.14 -27.39 -42.33
CA LEU A 10 -5.20 -27.69 -41.25
C LEU A 10 -4.38 -26.45 -40.87
N LEU A 11 -3.96 -25.64 -41.83
CA LEU A 11 -3.24 -24.39 -41.60
C LEU A 11 -4.12 -23.32 -40.91
N LEU A 12 -5.40 -23.24 -41.29
CA LEU A 12 -6.36 -22.35 -40.67
C LEU A 12 -6.71 -22.76 -39.22
N LEU A 13 -6.79 -24.08 -38.95
CA LEU A 13 -7.03 -24.56 -37.56
C LEU A 13 -5.83 -24.30 -36.65
N VAL A 14 -4.61 -24.40 -37.14
CA VAL A 14 -3.40 -24.06 -36.35
C VAL A 14 -3.30 -22.56 -36.08
N LEU A 15 -3.69 -21.72 -37.03
CA LEU A 15 -3.72 -20.27 -36.85
C LEU A 15 -4.78 -19.81 -35.85
N VAL A 16 -5.91 -20.47 -35.77
CA VAL A 16 -6.99 -20.13 -34.83
C VAL A 16 -6.62 -20.56 -33.39
N THR A 17 -5.87 -21.66 -33.21
CA THR A 17 -5.45 -22.09 -31.86
C THR A 17 -4.34 -21.22 -31.26
N VAL A 18 -3.56 -20.54 -32.07
CA VAL A 18 -2.51 -19.61 -31.58
C VAL A 18 -3.11 -18.26 -31.13
N MET A 19 -4.29 -17.88 -31.64
CA MET A 19 -4.93 -16.60 -31.27
C MET A 19 -5.68 -16.64 -29.93
N VAL A 20 -5.85 -17.80 -29.29
CA VAL A 20 -6.51 -17.94 -27.99
C VAL A 20 -5.52 -18.05 -26.83
N SER A 21 -4.22 -17.96 -27.10
CA SER A 21 -3.24 -17.73 -26.05
C SER A 21 -3.43 -16.30 -25.54
N GLY A 22 -4.48 -16.11 -24.74
CA GLY A 22 -4.74 -14.87 -24.05
C GLY A 22 -3.47 -14.43 -23.35
N HIS A 23 -2.87 -13.37 -23.84
CA HIS A 23 -1.90 -12.62 -23.07
C HIS A 23 -2.63 -12.16 -21.83
N VAL A 24 -2.49 -12.90 -20.74
CA VAL A 24 -2.70 -12.36 -19.42
C VAL A 24 -1.64 -11.26 -19.31
N TRP A 25 -2.06 -10.06 -19.62
CA TRP A 25 -1.30 -8.89 -19.27
C TRP A 25 -1.22 -8.94 -17.74
N GLY A 26 -0.09 -9.45 -17.26
CA GLY A 26 0.24 -9.30 -15.87
C GLY A 26 0.14 -7.80 -15.61
N GLN A 27 -0.84 -7.40 -14.80
CA GLN A 27 -0.83 -6.09 -14.22
C GLN A 27 0.55 -5.95 -13.57
N SER A 28 1.39 -5.14 -14.19
CA SER A 28 2.63 -4.71 -13.56
C SER A 28 2.18 -3.96 -12.32
N ASP A 29 2.23 -4.65 -11.18
CA ASP A 29 2.17 -3.98 -9.90
C ASP A 29 3.26 -2.91 -9.95
N ALA A 30 2.87 -1.67 -10.19
CA ALA A 30 3.78 -0.56 -10.02
C ALA A 30 4.41 -0.74 -8.64
N PRO A 31 5.73 -0.61 -8.49
CA PRO A 31 6.40 -0.92 -7.24
C PRO A 31 5.87 0.00 -6.15
N GLY A 32 4.80 -0.44 -5.50
CA GLY A 32 4.21 0.23 -4.36
C GLY A 32 5.21 0.26 -3.20
N THR A 33 5.04 1.19 -2.29
CA THR A 33 5.89 1.25 -1.10
C THR A 33 5.71 -0.02 -0.27
N GLN A 34 6.81 -0.71 0.02
CA GLN A 34 6.83 -1.89 0.85
C GLN A 34 7.32 -1.55 2.26
N LEU A 35 6.58 -1.97 3.26
CA LEU A 35 6.94 -1.84 4.67
C LEU A 35 7.08 -3.23 5.30
N ARG A 36 8.09 -3.45 6.12
CA ARG A 36 8.27 -4.68 6.90
C ARG A 36 8.20 -4.34 8.38
N ARG A 37 7.39 -5.09 9.13
CA ARG A 37 7.14 -4.87 10.55
C ARG A 37 7.20 -6.19 11.32
N VAL A 38 7.75 -6.13 12.51
CA VAL A 38 7.68 -7.19 13.50
C VAL A 38 6.74 -6.72 14.60
N VAL A 39 5.75 -7.52 14.94
CA VAL A 39 4.74 -7.21 15.96
C VAL A 39 4.64 -8.36 16.95
N PRO A 40 4.36 -8.07 18.23
CA PRO A 40 4.08 -9.14 19.22
C PRO A 40 2.73 -9.81 18.92
N PRO A 41 2.54 -11.08 19.33
CA PRO A 41 1.24 -11.74 19.27
C PRO A 41 0.22 -11.03 20.16
N ASP A 42 -1.05 -11.22 19.85
CA ASP A 42 -2.22 -10.77 20.62
C ASP A 42 -2.28 -9.25 20.92
N THR A 43 -1.35 -8.46 20.38
CA THR A 43 -1.23 -7.03 20.66
C THR A 43 -1.49 -6.19 19.41
N GLU A 44 -2.41 -5.23 19.53
CA GLU A 44 -2.62 -4.23 18.49
C GLU A 44 -1.42 -3.28 18.42
N THR A 45 -0.81 -3.17 17.24
CA THR A 45 0.43 -2.41 17.05
C THR A 45 0.29 -1.43 15.89
N MET A 46 0.80 -0.22 16.06
CA MET A 46 0.91 0.74 14.96
C MET A 46 2.05 0.31 14.02
N VAL A 47 1.68 -0.08 12.81
CA VAL A 47 2.61 -0.60 11.81
C VAL A 47 2.97 0.41 10.73
N SER A 48 2.17 1.44 10.58
CA SER A 48 2.39 2.55 9.66
C SER A 48 1.58 3.77 10.07
N SER A 49 1.82 4.89 9.42
CA SER A 49 1.03 6.10 9.57
C SER A 49 1.02 6.92 8.29
N ALA A 50 -0.01 7.73 8.12
CA ALA A 50 -0.13 8.67 7.03
C ALA A 50 -0.57 10.03 7.55
N SER A 51 0.23 11.05 7.30
CA SER A 51 -0.10 12.44 7.61
C SER A 51 0.15 13.32 6.41
N ARG A 52 -0.54 14.44 6.36
CA ARG A 52 -0.27 15.54 5.45
C ARG A 52 -0.18 16.80 6.27
N TRP A 53 0.89 17.53 6.11
CA TRP A 53 1.14 18.76 6.84
C TRP A 53 1.85 19.78 5.94
N ARG A 54 1.70 21.04 6.27
CA ARG A 54 2.41 22.15 5.64
C ARG A 54 3.08 23.00 6.69
N TYR A 55 4.13 23.65 6.30
CA TYR A 55 4.78 24.64 7.12
C TYR A 55 3.95 25.92 7.21
N ARG A 56 3.92 26.49 8.38
CA ARG A 56 3.66 27.92 8.57
C ARG A 56 4.95 28.51 9.15
N GLU A 57 5.50 29.45 8.43
CA GLU A 57 6.63 30.24 8.92
C GLU A 57 6.06 31.39 9.74
N GLY A 58 6.59 31.55 10.98
CA GLY A 58 6.30 32.66 11.86
C GLY A 58 7.46 32.81 12.84
N GLU A 59 8.01 34.02 12.97
CA GLU A 59 9.01 34.41 13.96
C GLU A 59 10.17 33.39 14.17
N GLY A 60 10.75 32.89 13.09
CA GLY A 60 11.89 31.97 13.14
C GLY A 60 11.57 30.53 13.59
N GLN A 61 10.30 30.20 13.83
CA GLN A 61 9.88 28.86 14.25
C GLN A 61 8.98 28.22 13.17
N ARG A 62 9.25 26.96 12.85
CA ARG A 62 8.44 26.17 11.91
C ARG A 62 7.29 25.49 12.65
N GLN A 63 6.09 25.95 12.44
CA GLN A 63 4.89 25.23 12.86
C GLN A 63 4.41 24.34 11.73
N CYS A 64 4.04 23.10 12.06
CA CYS A 64 3.42 22.17 11.13
C CYS A 64 1.92 22.11 11.38
N SER A 65 1.15 22.53 10.40
CA SER A 65 -0.33 22.48 10.45
C SER A 65 -0.83 21.30 9.64
N PRO A 66 -1.87 20.57 10.13
CA PRO A 66 -2.49 19.51 9.33
C PRO A 66 -3.05 20.11 8.04
N ASN A 67 -2.86 19.39 6.95
CA ASN A 67 -3.34 19.77 5.63
C ASN A 67 -4.30 18.71 5.08
N GLY A 68 -5.56 18.80 5.47
CA GLY A 68 -6.63 17.90 5.07
C GLY A 68 -6.66 16.57 5.83
N ASN A 69 -7.83 15.94 5.80
CA ASN A 69 -8.00 14.59 6.32
C ASN A 69 -7.47 13.57 5.35
N ARG A 70 -6.72 12.58 5.84
CA ARG A 70 -6.34 11.41 5.07
C ARG A 70 -7.43 10.37 5.17
N VAL A 71 -7.94 9.96 4.03
CA VAL A 71 -8.76 8.76 3.91
C VAL A 71 -7.84 7.63 3.50
N LEU A 72 -7.85 6.52 4.24
CA LEU A 72 -7.10 5.32 3.89
C LEU A 72 -8.09 4.24 3.51
N GLU A 73 -7.77 3.48 2.48
CA GLU A 73 -8.63 2.42 1.96
C GLU A 73 -7.88 1.09 2.02
N LEU A 74 -8.50 0.08 2.64
CA LEU A 74 -7.96 -1.27 2.67
C LEU A 74 -8.20 -1.93 1.30
N VAL A 75 -7.12 -2.19 0.56
CA VAL A 75 -7.17 -2.81 -0.78
C VAL A 75 -7.17 -4.34 -0.67
N SER A 76 -6.30 -4.87 0.17
CA SER A 76 -6.22 -6.32 0.44
C SER A 76 -6.11 -6.53 1.93
N PRO A 77 -7.09 -7.18 2.57
CA PRO A 77 -7.04 -7.43 4.01
C PRO A 77 -5.97 -8.49 4.38
N PRO A 78 -5.50 -8.49 5.64
CA PRO A 78 -4.64 -9.53 6.14
C PRO A 78 -5.44 -10.84 6.28
N LYS A 79 -4.73 -11.97 6.25
CA LYS A 79 -5.34 -13.30 6.41
C LYS A 79 -5.46 -13.72 7.88
N HIS A 80 -4.56 -13.21 8.72
CA HIS A 80 -4.41 -13.65 10.10
C HIS A 80 -4.46 -12.52 11.12
N GLY A 81 -5.24 -11.49 10.82
CA GLY A 81 -5.41 -10.34 11.69
C GLY A 81 -6.44 -9.36 11.19
N THR A 82 -6.51 -8.23 11.84
CA THR A 82 -7.39 -7.10 11.50
C THR A 82 -6.58 -5.83 11.35
N VAL A 83 -7.03 -4.94 10.47
CA VAL A 83 -6.45 -3.61 10.25
C VAL A 83 -7.48 -2.56 10.57
N ARG A 84 -7.07 -1.52 11.31
CA ARG A 84 -7.88 -0.34 11.57
C ARG A 84 -7.11 0.94 11.23
N PHE A 85 -7.82 1.92 10.73
CA PHE A 85 -7.31 3.27 10.49
C PHE A 85 -7.94 4.21 11.50
N VAL A 86 -7.12 4.81 12.35
CA VAL A 86 -7.59 5.69 13.41
C VAL A 86 -6.91 7.05 13.35
N ASP A 87 -7.63 8.09 13.74
CA ASP A 87 -7.04 9.41 13.92
C ASP A 87 -6.09 9.40 15.11
N ALA A 88 -4.90 9.93 14.93
CA ALA A 88 -3.88 9.93 15.96
C ALA A 88 -2.96 11.15 15.87
N ASP A 89 -2.45 11.55 17.04
CA ASP A 89 -1.26 12.39 17.12
C ASP A 89 -0.04 11.52 16.78
N LEU A 90 0.65 11.88 15.70
CA LEU A 90 1.79 11.12 15.17
C LEU A 90 3.14 11.66 15.68
N GLY A 91 3.11 12.62 16.58
CA GLY A 91 4.30 13.29 17.09
C GLY A 91 4.93 14.25 16.07
N ILE A 92 6.11 14.74 16.42
CA ILE A 92 6.87 15.65 15.56
C ILE A 92 7.55 14.84 14.45
N PRO A 93 7.31 15.15 13.15
CA PRO A 93 7.95 14.43 12.06
C PRO A 93 9.47 14.59 12.10
N LYS A 94 10.19 13.48 12.07
CA LYS A 94 11.66 13.51 12.09
C LYS A 94 12.21 14.30 10.91
N GLY A 95 13.18 15.18 11.20
CA GLY A 95 13.84 15.98 10.17
C GLY A 95 12.99 17.11 9.57
N SER A 96 11.77 17.33 10.08
CA SER A 96 10.89 18.39 9.58
C SER A 96 11.28 19.78 10.06
N GLY A 97 11.94 19.89 11.21
CA GLY A 97 12.15 21.16 11.89
C GLY A 97 10.88 21.75 12.54
N CYS A 98 9.78 20.98 12.61
CA CYS A 98 8.57 21.39 13.30
C CYS A 98 8.77 21.40 14.81
N ILE A 99 8.11 22.35 15.47
CA ILE A 99 8.11 22.44 16.95
C ILE A 99 6.90 21.75 17.58
N ASN A 100 5.91 21.38 16.77
CA ASN A 100 4.64 20.76 17.20
C ASN A 100 4.40 19.43 16.51
N SER A 101 3.62 18.58 17.15
CA SER A 101 3.16 17.32 16.58
C SER A 101 2.18 17.53 15.41
N VAL A 102 2.04 16.51 14.59
CA VAL A 102 1.09 16.48 13.48
C VAL A 102 0.05 15.40 13.68
N TYR A 103 -1.19 15.73 13.34
CA TYR A 103 -2.28 14.76 13.33
C TYR A 103 -2.36 14.04 11.98
N GLY A 104 -2.79 12.80 12.01
CA GLY A 104 -2.95 11.98 10.83
C GLY A 104 -3.69 10.68 11.11
N LYS A 105 -3.52 9.71 10.23
CA LYS A 105 -4.06 8.36 10.39
C LYS A 105 -2.95 7.41 10.83
N ALA A 106 -3.14 6.74 11.95
CA ALA A 106 -2.37 5.56 12.32
C ALA A 106 -2.97 4.32 11.65
N VAL A 107 -2.11 3.43 11.18
CA VAL A 107 -2.47 2.11 10.64
C VAL A 107 -2.14 1.09 11.72
N LEU A 108 -3.19 0.54 12.34
CA LEU A 108 -3.07 -0.44 13.41
C LEU A 108 -3.32 -1.82 12.85
N TYR A 109 -2.48 -2.78 13.24
CA TYR A 109 -2.67 -4.20 12.94
C TYR A 109 -2.78 -4.98 14.24
N ARG A 110 -3.77 -5.85 14.35
CA ARG A 110 -3.95 -6.78 15.45
C ARG A 110 -3.95 -8.20 14.91
N PRO A 111 -2.99 -9.06 15.32
CA PRO A 111 -3.01 -10.48 14.98
C PRO A 111 -4.26 -11.16 15.53
N ASN A 112 -4.72 -12.22 14.86
CA ASN A 112 -5.71 -13.13 15.44
C ASN A 112 -5.15 -13.79 16.71
N PRO A 113 -5.97 -14.12 17.69
CA PRO A 113 -5.51 -14.75 18.94
C PRO A 113 -4.63 -15.97 18.68
N GLY A 114 -3.45 -16.00 19.30
CA GLY A 114 -2.49 -17.11 19.20
C GLY A 114 -1.76 -17.23 17.85
N PHE A 115 -1.97 -16.32 16.90
CA PHE A 115 -1.27 -16.38 15.62
C PHE A 115 0.19 -15.95 15.75
N VAL A 116 1.10 -16.79 15.26
CA VAL A 116 2.53 -16.53 15.08
C VAL A 116 2.89 -16.88 13.64
N GLY A 117 3.64 -16.01 12.95
CA GLY A 117 4.00 -16.25 11.57
C GLY A 117 4.02 -15.00 10.71
N LYS A 118 3.86 -15.19 9.41
CA LYS A 118 3.88 -14.10 8.41
C LYS A 118 2.46 -13.79 7.95
N ASP A 119 2.17 -12.50 7.84
CA ASP A 119 0.95 -11.97 7.26
C ASP A 119 1.27 -10.76 6.37
N ARG A 120 0.31 -10.30 5.60
CA ARG A 120 0.44 -9.09 4.79
C ARG A 120 -0.92 -8.48 4.51
N PHE A 121 -0.93 -7.18 4.33
CA PHE A 121 -2.08 -6.45 3.83
C PHE A 121 -1.61 -5.29 2.94
N THR A 122 -2.53 -4.77 2.15
CA THR A 122 -2.27 -3.62 1.27
C THR A 122 -3.34 -2.57 1.50
N TYR A 123 -2.92 -1.32 1.63
CA TYR A 123 -3.83 -0.19 1.73
C TYR A 123 -3.41 0.92 0.78
N ASN A 124 -4.37 1.72 0.37
CA ASN A 124 -4.16 2.89 -0.47
C ASN A 124 -4.23 4.16 0.37
N VAL A 125 -3.39 5.12 -0.01
CA VAL A 125 -3.46 6.50 0.47
C VAL A 125 -3.88 7.35 -0.71
N PRO A 126 -5.17 7.63 -0.88
CA PRO A 126 -5.62 8.49 -1.96
C PRO A 126 -4.91 9.84 -1.86
N VAL A 127 -4.27 10.25 -2.93
CA VAL A 127 -3.59 11.53 -3.03
C VAL A 127 -4.30 12.36 -4.08
N ASP A 128 -4.48 13.62 -3.75
CA ASP A 128 -4.89 14.61 -4.73
C ASP A 128 -3.83 14.67 -5.84
N PRO A 129 -4.20 14.43 -7.10
CA PRO A 129 -3.26 14.48 -8.22
C PRO A 129 -2.46 15.78 -8.29
N MET A 130 -3.06 16.89 -7.87
CA MET A 130 -2.41 18.20 -7.84
C MET A 130 -1.35 18.33 -6.72
N ALA A 131 -1.41 17.48 -5.71
CA ALA A 131 -0.45 17.52 -4.61
C ALA A 131 0.80 16.63 -4.85
N PHE A 132 0.86 15.96 -5.99
CA PHE A 132 1.87 14.95 -6.32
C PHE A 132 3.27 15.50 -6.50
N GLU A 133 3.36 16.65 -7.12
CA GLU A 133 4.61 17.26 -7.56
C GLU A 133 5.56 17.62 -6.42
N HIS A 134 5.04 17.74 -5.20
CA HIS A 134 5.80 18.23 -4.04
C HIS A 134 6.13 17.17 -2.98
N LEU A 135 5.65 15.94 -3.10
CA LEU A 135 5.74 14.97 -1.99
C LEU A 135 6.86 13.93 -2.13
N GLY A 136 7.51 13.82 -3.28
CA GLY A 136 8.65 12.91 -3.49
C GLY A 136 8.34 11.43 -3.20
N ARG A 137 7.08 11.08 -3.01
CA ARG A 137 6.63 9.71 -2.74
C ARG A 137 5.63 9.30 -3.81
N PRO A 138 5.85 8.15 -4.47
CA PRO A 138 4.90 7.66 -5.45
C PRO A 138 3.54 7.40 -4.77
N PRO A 139 2.45 7.75 -5.45
CA PRO A 139 1.15 7.24 -5.08
C PRO A 139 1.14 5.76 -5.36
N GLY A 140 0.33 5.07 -4.70
CA GLY A 140 0.12 3.68 -5.01
C GLY A 140 -0.15 2.90 -3.75
N PRO A 141 -0.53 1.66 -3.90
CA PRO A 141 -0.81 0.83 -2.76
C PRO A 141 0.45 0.62 -1.91
N TRP A 142 0.28 0.69 -0.61
CA TRP A 142 1.31 0.41 0.36
C TRP A 142 1.12 -1.00 0.88
N THR A 143 2.10 -1.87 0.64
CA THR A 143 2.06 -3.25 1.13
C THR A 143 2.85 -3.37 2.42
N VAL A 144 2.19 -3.82 3.48
CA VAL A 144 2.80 -4.06 4.78
C VAL A 144 2.97 -5.57 4.98
N PHE A 145 4.21 -5.99 5.10
CA PHE A 145 4.59 -7.36 5.46
C PHE A 145 4.79 -7.43 6.97
N ILE A 146 4.02 -8.29 7.61
CA ILE A 146 4.03 -8.49 9.06
C ILE A 146 4.75 -9.80 9.39
N THR A 147 5.56 -9.76 10.43
CA THR A 147 6.05 -10.97 11.12
C THR A 147 5.58 -10.90 12.56
N VAL A 148 4.67 -11.80 12.92
CA VAL A 148 4.19 -11.93 14.31
C VAL A 148 5.11 -12.88 15.04
N ARG A 149 5.77 -12.42 16.09
CA ARG A 149 6.64 -13.22 16.96
C ARG A 149 6.82 -12.55 18.32
N GLU A 150 7.13 -13.36 19.32
CA GLU A 150 7.55 -12.84 20.62
C GLU A 150 8.77 -11.91 20.48
N LYS A 151 8.81 -10.91 21.32
CA LYS A 151 9.96 -10.03 21.44
C LYS A 151 11.00 -10.74 22.31
N ASN A 152 12.11 -11.13 21.69
CA ASN A 152 13.28 -11.60 22.45
C ASN A 152 13.91 -10.43 23.22
#